data_6aefcdb35007b214440869712c669d0d
#
_entry.id   6aefcdb35007b214440869712c669d0d
#
_cell.length_a   1.000
_cell.length_b   1.000
_cell.length_c   1.000
_cell.angle_alpha   90.00
_cell.angle_beta   90.00
_cell.angle_gamma   90.00
#
_symmetry.space_group_name_H-M   'P 1'
#
loop_
_entity.id
_entity.type
_entity.pdbx_description
1 polymer ?
#
loop_
_entity_poly.entity_id
_entity_poly.type
_entity_poly.pdbx_seq_one_letter_code
_entity_poly.pdbx_strand_id
1 'polypeptide(L)'
;TSAPAIKHIILTGGTDTAQNIARSNPSTPLSAETGGKNAIILTASGDRDHAIMNVVASAFGNAGQKCSACSLLLVERSVYEDKNFREKLKDAATSMKVGSVWNPGNVVGPMITNGNDKLLKALELEQGESWLVPPQFLDKNKYVLAPTVKWGVRPGSYSFRTELFG
;
A
#
# COMPACT_ATOMS: atom_id res chain seq x y z
N THR A 1 17.05 -10.24 -22.94
CA THR A 1 17.60 -8.87 -22.81
C THR A 1 19.09 -8.78 -23.18
N SER A 2 19.72 -9.90 -23.57
CA SER A 2 21.13 -9.94 -23.98
C SER A 2 21.36 -9.77 -25.49
N ALA A 3 20.32 -9.41 -26.25
CA ALA A 3 20.46 -9.21 -27.70
C ALA A 3 21.35 -7.98 -27.99
N PRO A 4 22.37 -8.09 -28.86
CA PRO A 4 23.32 -7.00 -29.15
C PRO A 4 22.69 -5.73 -29.73
N ALA A 5 21.47 -5.86 -30.26
CA ALA A 5 20.72 -4.74 -30.83
C ALA A 5 20.05 -3.83 -29.77
N ILE A 6 19.90 -4.32 -28.51
CA ILE A 6 19.27 -3.53 -27.45
C ILE A 6 20.28 -2.52 -26.91
N LYS A 7 19.93 -1.24 -27.00
CA LYS A 7 20.78 -0.12 -26.56
C LYS A 7 20.32 0.49 -25.24
N HIS A 8 19.08 0.29 -24.87
CA HIS A 8 18.50 0.81 -23.63
C HIS A 8 17.32 -0.06 -23.22
N ILE A 9 17.13 -0.26 -21.93
CA ILE A 9 15.98 -0.97 -21.35
C ILE A 9 15.17 0.05 -20.55
N ILE A 10 13.86 0.08 -20.79
CA ILE A 10 12.92 0.83 -19.97
C ILE A 10 12.02 -0.20 -19.27
N LEU A 11 11.99 -0.17 -17.95
CA LEU A 11 11.23 -1.09 -17.12
C LEU A 11 10.23 -0.33 -16.23
N THR A 12 8.98 -0.77 -16.22
CA THR A 12 8.06 -0.52 -15.10
C THR A 12 7.76 -1.86 -14.43
N GLY A 13 8.07 -2.00 -13.14
CA GLY A 13 7.93 -3.29 -12.46
C GLY A 13 8.49 -3.34 -11.05
N GLY A 14 8.70 -4.54 -10.53
CA GLY A 14 9.25 -4.73 -9.19
C GLY A 14 10.74 -4.38 -9.09
N THR A 15 11.16 -3.89 -7.93
CA THR A 15 12.58 -3.55 -7.64
C THR A 15 13.52 -4.74 -7.87
N ASP A 16 13.12 -5.95 -7.46
CA ASP A 16 13.92 -7.15 -7.67
C ASP A 16 14.16 -7.43 -9.17
N THR A 17 13.15 -7.19 -10.00
CA THR A 17 13.24 -7.34 -11.46
C THR A 17 14.26 -6.34 -12.03
N ALA A 18 14.18 -5.07 -11.62
CA ALA A 18 15.13 -4.04 -12.04
C ALA A 18 16.57 -4.40 -11.65
N GLN A 19 16.79 -4.84 -10.41
CA GLN A 19 18.10 -5.26 -9.93
C GLN A 19 18.64 -6.48 -10.70
N ASN A 20 17.78 -7.45 -10.98
CA ASN A 20 18.18 -8.64 -11.75
C ASN A 20 18.58 -8.28 -13.19
N ILE A 21 17.83 -7.37 -13.83
CA ILE A 21 18.19 -6.87 -15.17
C ILE A 21 19.53 -6.13 -15.13
N ALA A 22 19.73 -5.24 -14.17
CA ALA A 22 20.98 -4.50 -14.02
C ALA A 22 22.21 -5.42 -13.81
N ARG A 23 22.04 -6.45 -12.96
CA ARG A 23 23.10 -7.44 -12.71
C ARG A 23 23.41 -8.30 -13.94
N SER A 24 22.37 -8.70 -14.68
CA SER A 24 22.51 -9.58 -15.85
C SER A 24 23.00 -8.85 -17.10
N ASN A 25 22.82 -7.53 -17.17
CA ASN A 25 23.14 -6.71 -18.34
C ASN A 25 23.83 -5.39 -17.95
N PRO A 26 24.99 -5.44 -17.29
CA PRO A 26 25.62 -4.26 -16.69
C PRO A 26 26.07 -3.21 -17.71
N SER A 27 26.24 -3.60 -18.98
CA SER A 27 26.65 -2.72 -20.07
C SER A 27 25.48 -2.05 -20.79
N THR A 28 24.25 -2.45 -20.52
CA THR A 28 23.05 -1.87 -21.15
C THR A 28 22.38 -0.88 -20.20
N PRO A 29 22.25 0.40 -20.56
CA PRO A 29 21.55 1.38 -19.74
C PRO A 29 20.12 0.93 -19.39
N LEU A 30 19.75 1.09 -18.12
CA LEU A 30 18.43 0.74 -17.59
C LEU A 30 17.77 1.97 -16.97
N SER A 31 16.58 2.34 -17.48
CA SER A 31 15.66 3.25 -16.81
C SER A 31 14.56 2.43 -16.16
N ALA A 32 14.43 2.46 -14.83
CA ALA A 32 13.48 1.63 -14.12
C ALA A 32 12.60 2.47 -13.20
N GLU A 33 11.29 2.38 -13.42
CA GLU A 33 10.26 2.84 -12.51
C GLU A 33 9.80 1.64 -11.69
N THR A 34 10.03 1.70 -10.38
CA THR A 34 9.71 0.59 -9.45
C THR A 34 8.75 1.06 -8.36
N GLY A 35 8.34 0.16 -7.51
CA GLY A 35 7.50 0.48 -6.36
C GLY A 35 8.23 1.19 -5.23
N GLY A 36 7.56 1.33 -4.10
CA GLY A 36 8.10 2.00 -2.93
C GLY A 36 7.19 1.92 -1.70
N LYS A 37 7.68 2.45 -0.59
CA LYS A 37 6.90 2.64 0.64
C LYS A 37 6.45 4.09 0.72
N ASN A 38 5.40 4.43 -0.02
CA ASN A 38 4.94 5.81 -0.12
C ASN A 38 4.22 6.25 1.15
N ALA A 39 4.46 7.49 1.55
CA ALA A 39 3.91 8.06 2.76
C ALA A 39 3.11 9.34 2.49
N ILE A 40 2.03 9.50 3.25
CA ILE A 40 1.36 10.79 3.42
C ILE A 40 1.74 11.32 4.80
N ILE A 41 2.12 12.60 4.88
CA ILE A 41 2.48 13.28 6.13
C ILE A 41 1.35 14.25 6.47
N LEU A 42 0.79 14.11 7.68
CA LEU A 42 -0.24 15.01 8.19
C LEU A 42 0.26 15.73 9.45
N THR A 43 0.39 17.04 9.35
CA THR A 43 0.76 17.92 10.47
C THR A 43 -0.49 18.42 11.20
N ALA A 44 -0.29 19.03 12.37
CA ALA A 44 -1.37 19.60 13.17
C ALA A 44 -2.16 20.70 12.45
N SER A 45 -1.49 21.43 11.54
CA SER A 45 -2.11 22.48 10.73
C SER A 45 -2.84 21.98 9.48
N GLY A 46 -2.70 20.70 9.15
CA GLY A 46 -3.36 20.12 7.98
C GLY A 46 -4.85 19.90 8.20
N ASP A 47 -5.62 20.02 7.12
CA ASP A 47 -7.05 19.68 7.13
C ASP A 47 -7.20 18.17 7.29
N ARG A 48 -7.77 17.75 8.42
CA ARG A 48 -7.89 16.34 8.81
C ARG A 48 -8.89 15.57 7.95
N ASP A 49 -10.03 16.17 7.62
CA ASP A 49 -11.09 15.52 6.84
C ASP A 49 -10.63 15.34 5.38
N HIS A 50 -10.00 16.36 4.81
CA HIS A 50 -9.38 16.26 3.50
C HIS A 50 -8.24 15.24 3.45
N ALA A 51 -7.41 15.18 4.49
CA ALA A 51 -6.34 14.19 4.60
C ALA A 51 -6.89 12.76 4.67
N ILE A 52 -7.93 12.50 5.48
CA ILE A 52 -8.58 11.18 5.57
C ILE A 52 -9.09 10.74 4.19
N MET A 53 -9.80 11.62 3.49
CA MET A 53 -10.33 11.32 2.15
C MET A 53 -9.21 10.92 1.19
N ASN A 54 -8.11 11.68 1.15
CA ASN A 54 -6.96 11.40 0.27
C ASN A 54 -6.21 10.14 0.69
N VAL A 55 -6.05 9.90 1.99
CA VAL A 55 -5.39 8.69 2.50
C VAL A 55 -6.14 7.44 2.07
N VAL A 56 -7.45 7.37 2.32
CA VAL A 56 -8.23 6.16 1.98
C VAL A 56 -8.33 5.95 0.48
N ALA A 57 -8.49 7.02 -0.30
CA ALA A 57 -8.52 6.94 -1.76
C ALA A 57 -7.17 6.48 -2.34
N SER A 58 -6.05 6.98 -1.80
CA SER A 58 -4.71 6.60 -2.24
C SER A 58 -4.33 5.19 -1.78
N ALA A 59 -4.62 4.83 -0.52
CA ALA A 59 -4.20 3.55 0.05
C ALA A 59 -4.98 2.37 -0.53
N PHE A 60 -6.29 2.53 -0.71
CA PHE A 60 -7.17 1.40 -1.04
C PHE A 60 -7.69 1.42 -2.47
N GLY A 61 -7.56 2.53 -3.20
CA GLY A 61 -7.86 2.58 -4.63
C GLY A 61 -7.05 1.54 -5.39
N ASN A 62 -7.69 0.78 -6.30
CA ASN A 62 -7.07 -0.33 -7.02
C ASN A 62 -6.48 -1.41 -6.08
N ALA A 63 -7.14 -1.66 -4.94
CA ALA A 63 -6.68 -2.59 -3.90
C ALA A 63 -5.23 -2.32 -3.43
N GLY A 64 -4.80 -1.06 -3.36
CA GLY A 64 -3.43 -0.69 -2.99
C GLY A 64 -2.34 -1.05 -4.01
N GLN A 65 -2.72 -1.57 -5.17
CA GLN A 65 -1.80 -2.09 -6.19
C GLN A 65 -1.39 -1.03 -7.22
N LYS A 66 -0.90 0.11 -6.71
CA LYS A 66 -0.25 1.16 -7.51
C LYS A 66 1.12 1.50 -6.93
N CYS A 67 2.10 1.78 -7.79
CA CYS A 67 3.42 2.23 -7.36
C CYS A 67 3.38 3.52 -6.51
N SER A 68 2.31 4.33 -6.65
CA SER A 68 2.05 5.58 -5.92
C SER A 68 1.06 5.43 -4.75
N ALA A 69 0.56 4.21 -4.46
CA ALA A 69 -0.39 4.02 -3.36
C ALA A 69 0.22 4.40 -2.01
N CYS A 70 -0.53 5.15 -1.20
CA CYS A 70 -0.14 5.43 0.18
C CYS A 70 -0.15 4.12 0.97
N SER A 71 0.95 3.76 1.57
CA SER A 71 1.04 2.59 2.43
C SER A 71 1.57 2.91 3.83
N LEU A 72 1.85 4.19 4.10
CA LEU A 72 2.25 4.69 5.40
C LEU A 72 1.67 6.10 5.63
N LEU A 73 0.92 6.27 6.71
CA LEU A 73 0.45 7.56 7.15
C LEU A 73 1.29 8.01 8.36
N LEU A 74 2.07 9.07 8.17
CA LEU A 74 2.86 9.71 9.22
C LEU A 74 2.07 10.91 9.76
N VAL A 75 1.70 10.86 11.03
CA VAL A 75 0.91 11.91 11.65
C VAL A 75 1.67 12.56 12.80
N GLU A 76 1.51 13.87 12.94
CA GLU A 76 2.02 14.58 14.10
C GLU A 76 1.35 14.09 15.38
N ARG A 77 2.05 14.14 16.51
CA ARG A 77 1.60 13.58 17.81
C ARG A 77 0.19 14.05 18.19
N SER A 78 -0.12 15.32 18.04
CA SER A 78 -1.43 15.90 18.36
C SER A 78 -2.57 15.31 17.52
N VAL A 79 -2.29 14.94 16.28
CA VAL A 79 -3.24 14.24 15.39
C VAL A 79 -3.30 12.74 15.73
N TYR A 80 -2.16 12.14 16.05
CA TYR A 80 -2.09 10.72 16.44
C TYR A 80 -2.88 10.42 17.71
N GLU A 81 -2.84 11.34 18.70
CA GLU A 81 -3.54 11.22 19.98
C GLU A 81 -5.03 11.61 19.90
N ASP A 82 -5.46 12.24 18.79
CA ASP A 82 -6.86 12.66 18.60
C ASP A 82 -7.77 11.46 18.29
N LYS A 83 -8.63 11.14 19.24
CA LYS A 83 -9.59 10.04 19.12
C LYS A 83 -10.59 10.25 17.98
N ASN A 84 -11.03 11.50 17.75
CA ASN A 84 -11.97 11.82 16.69
C ASN A 84 -11.36 11.60 15.30
N PHE A 85 -10.11 11.99 15.09
CA PHE A 85 -9.38 11.68 13.86
C PHE A 85 -9.30 10.18 13.61
N ARG A 86 -9.00 9.43 14.66
CA ARG A 86 -8.86 7.97 14.61
C ARG A 86 -10.18 7.27 14.25
N GLU A 87 -11.29 7.70 14.85
CA GLU A 87 -12.63 7.19 14.54
C GLU A 87 -13.04 7.54 13.11
N LYS A 88 -12.87 8.78 12.68
CA LYS A 88 -13.16 9.20 11.31
C LYS A 88 -12.36 8.43 10.26
N LEU A 89 -11.06 8.18 10.49
CA LEU A 89 -10.23 7.37 9.60
C LEU A 89 -10.74 5.93 9.51
N LYS A 90 -11.11 5.34 10.65
CA LYS A 90 -11.72 4.02 10.70
C LYS A 90 -13.02 3.97 9.91
N ASP A 91 -13.91 4.92 10.14
CA ASP A 91 -15.22 4.98 9.47
C ASP A 91 -15.05 5.17 7.95
N ALA A 92 -14.14 6.04 7.53
CA ALA A 92 -13.84 6.25 6.12
C ALA A 92 -13.31 4.97 5.45
N ALA A 93 -12.38 4.26 6.09
CA ALA A 93 -11.83 3.01 5.57
C ALA A 93 -12.89 1.91 5.49
N THR A 94 -13.72 1.75 6.52
CA THR A 94 -14.74 0.70 6.57
C THR A 94 -15.98 1.00 5.71
N SER A 95 -16.21 2.25 5.34
CA SER A 95 -17.31 2.64 4.44
C SER A 95 -17.03 2.38 2.97
N MET A 96 -15.79 2.07 2.60
CA MET A 96 -15.45 1.78 1.20
C MET A 96 -16.13 0.50 0.73
N LYS A 97 -16.80 0.59 -0.42
CA LYS A 97 -17.44 -0.57 -1.04
C LYS A 97 -16.39 -1.46 -1.69
N VAL A 98 -16.37 -2.72 -1.27
CA VAL A 98 -15.38 -3.72 -1.69
C VAL A 98 -16.09 -4.87 -2.42
N GLY A 99 -15.49 -5.36 -3.50
CA GLY A 99 -16.04 -6.53 -4.19
C GLY A 99 -15.70 -6.61 -5.67
N SER A 100 -16.53 -7.32 -6.42
CA SER A 100 -16.34 -7.57 -7.84
C SER A 100 -16.24 -6.29 -8.67
N VAL A 101 -15.31 -6.28 -9.62
CA VAL A 101 -15.13 -5.19 -10.60
C VAL A 101 -16.34 -5.00 -11.54
N TRP A 102 -17.19 -6.00 -11.66
CA TRP A 102 -18.42 -5.93 -12.45
C TRP A 102 -19.55 -5.13 -11.78
N ASN A 103 -19.36 -4.75 -10.53
CA ASN A 103 -20.25 -3.82 -9.84
C ASN A 103 -19.61 -2.42 -9.81
N PRO A 104 -20.10 -1.46 -10.62
CA PRO A 104 -19.54 -0.11 -10.69
C PRO A 104 -19.59 0.66 -9.37
N GLY A 105 -20.40 0.21 -8.42
CA GLY A 105 -20.47 0.81 -7.08
C GLY A 105 -19.32 0.41 -6.17
N ASN A 106 -18.52 -0.59 -6.52
CA ASN A 106 -17.36 -0.99 -5.73
C ASN A 106 -16.14 -0.10 -6.05
N VAL A 107 -15.45 0.33 -5.02
CA VAL A 107 -14.25 1.19 -5.11
C VAL A 107 -12.97 0.37 -4.95
N VAL A 108 -13.03 -0.70 -4.14
CA VAL A 108 -11.91 -1.62 -3.90
C VAL A 108 -12.22 -2.95 -4.56
N GLY A 109 -11.45 -3.29 -5.57
CA GLY A 109 -11.56 -4.54 -6.31
C GLY A 109 -10.71 -5.68 -5.74
N PRO A 110 -10.67 -6.84 -6.42
CA PRO A 110 -9.78 -7.92 -6.05
C PRO A 110 -8.31 -7.58 -6.37
N MET A 111 -7.40 -8.19 -5.62
CA MET A 111 -5.99 -8.22 -5.94
C MET A 111 -5.72 -9.14 -7.14
N ILE A 112 -4.59 -8.96 -7.82
CA ILE A 112 -4.16 -9.81 -8.95
C ILE A 112 -3.72 -11.21 -8.51
N THR A 113 -3.38 -11.37 -7.22
CA THR A 113 -3.03 -12.65 -6.59
C THR A 113 -3.80 -12.79 -5.27
N ASN A 114 -3.84 -13.99 -4.72
CA ASN A 114 -4.48 -14.30 -3.43
C ASN A 114 -3.69 -13.78 -2.20
N GLY A 115 -3.13 -12.61 -2.32
CA GLY A 115 -2.18 -12.04 -1.37
C GLY A 115 -0.76 -12.55 -1.65
N ASN A 116 0.19 -11.63 -1.68
CA ASN A 116 1.60 -12.00 -1.75
C ASN A 116 2.15 -12.24 -0.34
N ASP A 117 3.28 -12.95 -0.21
CA ASP A 117 3.89 -13.29 1.08
C ASP A 117 4.18 -12.04 1.93
N LYS A 118 4.55 -10.93 1.29
CA LYS A 118 4.85 -9.66 1.98
C LYS A 118 3.58 -9.10 2.63
N LEU A 119 2.46 -9.12 1.92
CA LEU A 119 1.17 -8.69 2.44
C LEU A 119 0.70 -9.62 3.56
N LEU A 120 0.72 -10.93 3.36
CA LEU A 120 0.29 -11.90 4.36
C LEU A 120 1.10 -11.76 5.66
N LYS A 121 2.43 -11.60 5.55
CA LYS A 121 3.28 -11.33 6.72
C LYS A 121 2.93 -10.00 7.40
N ALA A 122 2.58 -8.97 6.64
CA ALA A 122 2.17 -7.70 7.21
C ALA A 122 0.83 -7.76 7.96
N LEU A 123 0.03 -8.81 7.77
CA LEU A 123 -1.19 -9.04 8.56
C LEU A 123 -0.91 -9.59 9.98
N GLU A 124 0.34 -9.79 10.35
CA GLU A 124 0.75 -10.08 11.73
C GLU A 124 1.05 -8.79 12.48
N LEU A 125 0.68 -8.70 13.76
CA LEU A 125 1.00 -7.53 14.59
C LEU A 125 2.39 -7.68 15.21
N GLU A 126 3.21 -6.65 15.10
CA GLU A 126 4.46 -6.53 15.84
C GLU A 126 4.25 -5.81 17.18
N GLN A 127 5.27 -5.82 18.04
CA GLN A 127 5.18 -5.21 19.37
C GLN A 127 4.81 -3.73 19.30
N GLY A 128 3.71 -3.37 19.96
CA GLY A 128 3.18 -2.01 20.03
C GLY A 128 2.22 -1.63 18.89
N GLU A 129 2.02 -2.53 17.94
CA GLU A 129 0.99 -2.37 16.91
C GLU A 129 -0.38 -2.84 17.38
N SER A 130 -1.43 -2.28 16.83
CA SER A 130 -2.81 -2.71 17.02
C SER A 130 -3.60 -2.54 15.72
N TRP A 131 -4.76 -3.17 15.63
CA TRP A 131 -5.67 -2.94 14.52
C TRP A 131 -6.58 -1.74 14.79
N LEU A 132 -6.53 -0.74 13.92
CA LEU A 132 -7.60 0.25 13.81
C LEU A 132 -8.76 -0.33 12.98
N VAL A 133 -8.41 -0.99 11.87
CA VAL A 133 -9.32 -1.79 11.07
C VAL A 133 -8.67 -3.15 10.85
N PRO A 134 -9.20 -4.24 11.45
CA PRO A 134 -8.61 -5.57 11.34
C PRO A 134 -8.77 -6.13 9.93
N PRO A 135 -7.86 -7.04 9.49
CA PRO A 135 -7.93 -7.66 8.18
C PRO A 135 -9.14 -8.59 8.06
N GLN A 136 -9.82 -8.50 6.91
CA GLN A 136 -10.91 -9.38 6.56
C GLN A 136 -10.85 -9.75 5.08
N PHE A 137 -10.64 -11.02 4.78
CA PHE A 137 -10.84 -11.54 3.43
C PHE A 137 -12.33 -11.79 3.19
N LEU A 138 -12.86 -11.23 2.09
CA LEU A 138 -14.28 -11.32 1.75
C LEU A 138 -14.59 -12.50 0.82
N ASP A 139 -13.56 -13.19 0.33
CA ASP A 139 -13.68 -14.38 -0.49
C ASP A 139 -12.82 -15.54 0.03
N LYS A 140 -13.22 -16.77 -0.29
CA LYS A 140 -12.50 -17.99 0.14
C LYS A 140 -11.09 -18.11 -0.46
N ASN A 141 -10.87 -17.52 -1.62
CA ASN A 141 -9.61 -17.62 -2.36
C ASN A 141 -8.64 -16.50 -1.99
N LYS A 142 -9.01 -15.60 -1.06
CA LYS A 142 -8.19 -14.50 -0.55
C LYS A 142 -7.73 -13.48 -1.60
N TYR A 143 -8.52 -13.26 -2.64
CA TYR A 143 -8.28 -12.20 -3.62
C TYR A 143 -8.87 -10.87 -3.19
N VAL A 144 -9.90 -10.87 -2.35
CA VAL A 144 -10.60 -9.67 -1.92
C VAL A 144 -10.32 -9.41 -0.44
N LEU A 145 -9.42 -8.48 -0.16
CA LEU A 145 -9.12 -8.01 1.18
C LEU A 145 -9.85 -6.68 1.42
N ALA A 146 -10.60 -6.58 2.50
CA ALA A 146 -11.20 -5.31 2.92
C ALA A 146 -10.11 -4.32 3.37
N PRO A 147 -10.36 -2.99 3.27
CA PRO A 147 -9.45 -1.99 3.79
C PRO A 147 -9.00 -2.32 5.20
N THR A 148 -7.69 -2.34 5.41
CA THR A 148 -7.05 -2.80 6.65
C THR A 148 -6.08 -1.74 7.14
N VAL A 149 -6.17 -1.35 8.42
CA VAL A 149 -5.34 -0.28 8.98
C VAL A 149 -4.70 -0.73 10.29
N LYS A 150 -3.37 -0.74 10.31
CA LYS A 150 -2.58 -0.86 11.54
C LYS A 150 -2.38 0.50 12.20
N TRP A 151 -2.36 0.50 13.52
CA TRP A 151 -2.04 1.65 14.34
C TRP A 151 -0.84 1.37 15.24
N GLY A 152 0.03 2.37 15.45
CA GLY A 152 1.21 2.22 16.28
C GLY A 152 2.41 1.58 15.58
N VAL A 153 2.43 1.58 14.24
CA VAL A 153 3.57 1.11 13.44
C VAL A 153 4.81 1.94 13.77
N ARG A 154 5.92 1.28 14.09
CA ARG A 154 7.16 1.92 14.53
C ARG A 154 8.21 1.98 13.42
N PRO A 155 9.08 3.00 13.42
CA PRO A 155 10.24 3.01 12.54
C PRO A 155 11.04 1.73 12.65
N GLY A 156 11.34 1.11 11.51
CA GLY A 156 12.12 -0.13 11.45
C GLY A 156 11.31 -1.43 11.48
N SER A 157 10.01 -1.39 11.83
CA SER A 157 9.13 -2.56 11.75
C SER A 157 8.93 -3.05 10.31
N TYR A 158 8.43 -4.26 10.15
CA TYR A 158 8.18 -4.84 8.83
C TYR A 158 7.21 -3.98 8.01
N SER A 159 6.07 -3.62 8.61
CA SER A 159 5.05 -2.79 7.96
C SER A 159 5.53 -1.37 7.63
N PHE A 160 6.52 -0.85 8.37
CA PHE A 160 7.12 0.46 8.10
C PHE A 160 8.01 0.46 6.85
N ARG A 161 8.76 -0.63 6.60
CA ARG A 161 9.81 -0.69 5.57
C ARG A 161 9.40 -1.38 4.29
N THR A 162 8.42 -2.29 4.36
CA THR A 162 8.12 -3.18 3.24
C THR A 162 6.99 -2.65 2.38
N GLU A 163 7.22 -2.58 1.08
CA GLU A 163 6.15 -2.42 0.10
C GLU A 163 5.29 -3.68 0.08
N LEU A 164 3.98 -3.51 0.28
CA LEU A 164 3.04 -4.63 0.35
C LEU A 164 2.37 -4.93 -0.99
N PHE A 165 2.03 -3.87 -1.73
CA PHE A 165 1.37 -3.94 -3.04
C PHE A 165 0.03 -4.70 -2.98
N GLY A 166 -0.81 -4.33 -2.00
CA GLY A 166 -2.09 -4.97 -1.74
C GLY A 166 -2.84 -4.34 -0.58
#